data_27238835b8f001e2a9e30a8dc0697622
#
_entry.id   27238835b8f001e2a9e30a8dc0697622
#
_cell.length_a   1.000
_cell.length_b   1.000
_cell.length_c   1.000
_cell.angle_alpha   90.00
_cell.angle_beta   90.00
_cell.angle_gamma   90.00
#
_symmetry.space_group_name_H-M   'P 1'
#
loop_
_entity.id
_entity.type
_entity.pdbx_description
1 polymer ?
#
loop_
_entity_poly.entity_id
_entity_poly.type
_entity_poly.pdbx_seq_one_letter_code
_entity_poly.pdbx_strand_id
1 'polypeptide(L)'
;FMFTQAGSPCIYYGTEIGMEGNQGNGQEFHRRCMAWDKEKQDKDMLDFTKKLINMRKVNPQLKALENKWVIAGKNTPVLIYKKEDITVIINNSKEEIVIPFMDELKNRKAFDVFNEENIDLKESIKLKGYEFKVLL
;
A
#
# COMPACT_ATOMS: atom_id res chain seq x y z
N PHE A 1 -0.99 -0.43 -3.06
CA PHE A 1 -0.59 -1.06 -4.33
C PHE A 1 0.11 -0.06 -5.27
N MET A 2 -0.55 1.02 -5.71
CA MET A 2 -0.04 1.97 -6.72
C MET A 2 1.40 2.46 -6.45
N PHE A 3 1.73 2.80 -5.20
CA PHE A 3 3.06 3.31 -4.84
C PHE A 3 4.18 2.27 -4.90
N THR A 4 3.84 1.01 -5.06
CA THR A 4 4.81 -0.10 -5.17
C THR A 4 4.88 -0.66 -6.59
N GLN A 5 4.23 -0.01 -7.58
CA GLN A 5 4.27 -0.43 -8.98
C GLN A 5 5.28 0.36 -9.78
N ALA A 6 5.71 -0.20 -10.92
CA ALA A 6 6.52 0.50 -11.90
C ALA A 6 5.81 1.75 -12.45
N GLY A 7 6.57 2.65 -13.04
CA GLY A 7 6.04 3.89 -13.60
C GLY A 7 5.89 5.01 -12.57
N SER A 8 5.16 6.06 -12.91
CA SER A 8 4.94 7.24 -12.08
C SER A 8 3.54 7.17 -11.47
N PRO A 9 3.39 7.01 -10.15
CA PRO A 9 2.11 7.11 -9.50
C PRO A 9 1.46 8.46 -9.78
N CYS A 10 0.19 8.43 -10.19
CA CYS A 10 -0.60 9.64 -10.41
C CYS A 10 -1.76 9.67 -9.43
N ILE A 11 -1.81 10.68 -8.58
CA ILE A 11 -2.91 10.93 -7.65
C ILE A 11 -3.76 12.04 -8.23
N TYR A 12 -5.06 11.79 -8.37
CA TYR A 12 -6.00 12.84 -8.73
C TYR A 12 -6.16 13.80 -7.54
N TYR A 13 -6.16 15.10 -7.82
CA TYR A 13 -6.19 16.13 -6.77
C TYR A 13 -7.36 15.93 -5.80
N GLY A 14 -7.09 16.14 -4.53
CA GLY A 14 -8.05 15.95 -3.45
C GLY A 14 -8.14 14.54 -2.91
N THR A 15 -7.63 13.52 -3.61
CA THR A 15 -7.57 12.14 -3.10
C THR A 15 -6.68 12.07 -1.84
N GLU A 16 -5.59 12.82 -1.84
CA GLU A 16 -4.62 12.89 -0.74
C GLU A 16 -5.17 13.52 0.54
N ILE A 17 -6.28 14.22 0.44
CA ILE A 17 -6.97 14.87 1.57
C ILE A 17 -8.39 14.34 1.79
N GLY A 18 -8.72 13.19 1.17
CA GLY A 18 -10.02 12.54 1.35
C GLY A 18 -11.21 13.30 0.78
N MET A 19 -11.04 14.13 -0.26
CA MET A 19 -12.17 14.82 -0.89
C MET A 19 -13.18 13.82 -1.43
N GLU A 20 -14.41 13.96 -0.99
CA GLU A 20 -15.51 13.13 -1.49
C GLU A 20 -16.09 13.68 -2.79
N GLY A 21 -16.31 12.77 -3.77
CA GLY A 21 -17.13 12.99 -4.95
C GLY A 21 -18.51 12.37 -4.77
N ASN A 22 -19.58 13.12 -4.96
CA ASN A 22 -20.93 12.57 -4.87
C ASN A 22 -21.30 11.84 -6.17
N GLN A 23 -21.77 10.60 -6.10
CA GLN A 23 -22.11 9.76 -7.27
C GLN A 23 -23.40 10.16 -8.01
N GLY A 24 -24.08 11.20 -7.56
CA GLY A 24 -25.34 11.64 -8.15
C GLY A 24 -25.17 12.84 -9.09
N ASN A 25 -25.47 12.68 -10.35
CA ASN A 25 -25.73 13.75 -11.32
C ASN A 25 -24.54 14.51 -11.92
N GLY A 26 -23.66 13.81 -12.64
CA GLY A 26 -22.77 14.43 -13.62
C GLY A 26 -21.31 14.54 -13.22
N GLN A 27 -20.46 14.78 -14.21
CA GLN A 27 -19.00 14.90 -14.05
C GLN A 27 -18.57 16.07 -13.16
N GLU A 28 -19.43 17.02 -12.90
CA GLU A 28 -19.15 18.22 -12.08
C GLU A 28 -18.85 17.88 -10.62
N PHE A 29 -19.43 16.81 -10.09
CA PHE A 29 -19.20 16.37 -8.71
C PHE A 29 -17.79 15.79 -8.47
N HIS A 30 -17.11 15.33 -9.52
CA HIS A 30 -15.74 14.83 -9.44
C HIS A 30 -14.67 15.88 -9.75
N ARG A 31 -15.09 17.10 -10.10
CA ARG A 31 -14.21 18.22 -10.49
C ARG A 31 -14.45 19.46 -9.65
N ARG A 32 -14.71 19.29 -8.37
CA ARG A 32 -14.86 20.41 -7.43
C ARG A 32 -13.54 21.17 -7.27
N CYS A 33 -13.63 22.43 -6.88
CA CYS A 33 -12.46 23.18 -6.48
C CYS A 33 -11.76 22.48 -5.32
N MET A 34 -10.42 22.51 -5.32
CA MET A 34 -9.61 21.96 -4.25
C MET A 34 -10.00 22.58 -2.90
N ALA A 35 -10.15 21.75 -1.87
CA ALA A 35 -10.41 22.20 -0.52
C ALA A 35 -9.09 22.66 0.13
N TRP A 36 -8.81 23.96 0.05
CA TRP A 36 -7.62 24.56 0.64
C TRP A 36 -7.73 24.82 2.16
N ASP A 37 -8.94 24.81 2.67
CA ASP A 37 -9.22 24.94 4.09
C ASP A 37 -8.79 23.67 4.82
N LYS A 38 -7.83 23.81 5.71
CA LYS A 38 -7.23 22.67 6.45
C LYS A 38 -8.22 21.94 7.35
N GLU A 39 -9.30 22.60 7.77
CA GLU A 39 -10.33 21.98 8.61
C GLU A 39 -11.23 21.03 7.82
N LYS A 40 -11.23 21.18 6.49
CA LYS A 40 -11.98 20.31 5.56
C LYS A 40 -11.14 19.17 4.97
N GLN A 41 -9.89 19.08 5.38
CA GLN A 41 -8.96 18.06 4.89
C GLN A 41 -8.85 16.92 5.89
N ASP A 42 -8.89 15.68 5.38
CA ASP A 42 -8.54 14.50 6.16
C ASP A 42 -7.02 14.47 6.37
N LYS A 43 -6.60 14.80 7.59
CA LYS A 43 -5.18 14.87 7.97
C LYS A 43 -4.52 13.50 7.98
N ASP A 44 -5.26 12.46 8.40
CA ASP A 44 -4.75 11.09 8.47
C ASP A 44 -4.48 10.58 7.05
N MET A 45 -5.39 10.82 6.11
CA MET A 45 -5.21 10.48 4.69
C MET A 45 -4.03 11.25 4.07
N LEU A 46 -3.88 12.53 4.41
CA LEU A 46 -2.77 13.35 3.92
C LEU A 46 -1.42 12.82 4.43
N ASP A 47 -1.32 12.50 5.71
CA ASP A 47 -0.09 12.01 6.31
C ASP A 47 0.23 10.59 5.84
N PHE A 48 -0.78 9.75 5.67
CA PHE A 48 -0.63 8.43 5.04
C PHE A 48 -0.09 8.55 3.61
N THR A 49 -0.65 9.48 2.81
CA THR A 49 -0.20 9.71 1.43
C THR A 49 1.24 10.21 1.38
N LYS A 50 1.62 11.16 2.24
CA LYS A 50 3.01 11.63 2.36
C LYS A 50 3.96 10.50 2.73
N LYS A 51 3.55 9.62 3.66
CA LYS A 51 4.34 8.46 4.08
C LYS A 51 4.57 7.49 2.92
N LEU A 52 3.52 7.20 2.12
CA LEU A 52 3.64 6.38 0.91
C LEU A 52 4.59 6.99 -0.13
N ILE A 53 4.50 8.31 -0.35
CA ILE A 53 5.40 9.02 -1.26
C ILE A 53 6.84 8.92 -0.78
N ASN A 54 7.09 9.18 0.51
CA ASN A 54 8.41 9.10 1.10
C ASN A 54 8.98 7.68 1.02
N MET A 55 8.21 6.66 1.41
CA MET A 55 8.59 5.26 1.28
C MET A 55 9.08 4.94 -0.14
N ARG A 56 8.31 5.32 -1.17
CA ARG A 56 8.71 5.10 -2.55
C ARG A 56 9.93 5.91 -2.97
N LYS A 57 10.10 7.12 -2.44
CA LYS A 57 11.23 8.01 -2.76
C LYS A 57 12.56 7.43 -2.26
N VAL A 58 12.56 6.92 -1.03
CA VAL A 58 13.78 6.42 -0.38
C VAL A 58 14.10 4.95 -0.71
N ASN A 59 13.16 4.20 -1.27
CA ASN A 59 13.35 2.81 -1.68
C ASN A 59 13.25 2.68 -3.21
N PRO A 60 14.36 2.83 -3.95
CA PRO A 60 14.37 2.78 -5.41
C PRO A 60 13.88 1.45 -5.99
N GLN A 61 14.03 0.34 -5.26
CA GLN A 61 13.54 -1.00 -5.63
C GLN A 61 12.04 -1.00 -5.95
N LEU A 62 11.25 -0.16 -5.26
CA LEU A 62 9.81 -0.03 -5.53
C LEU A 62 9.48 0.52 -6.91
N LYS A 63 10.48 1.07 -7.62
CA LYS A 63 10.36 1.58 -9.00
C LYS A 63 10.74 0.56 -10.05
N ALA A 64 11.30 -0.60 -9.66
CA ALA A 64 11.68 -1.66 -10.58
C ALA A 64 10.52 -2.06 -11.50
N LEU A 65 10.82 -2.37 -12.77
CA LEU A 65 9.80 -2.67 -13.77
C LEU A 65 9.09 -3.99 -13.51
N GLU A 66 9.82 -4.97 -13.00
CA GLU A 66 9.31 -6.31 -12.79
C GLU A 66 8.70 -6.52 -11.41
N ASN A 67 7.60 -7.25 -11.38
CA ASN A 67 7.03 -7.84 -10.19
C ASN A 67 7.20 -9.36 -10.29
N LYS A 68 7.95 -9.96 -9.39
CA LYS A 68 7.96 -11.42 -9.23
C LYS A 68 6.79 -11.82 -8.34
N TRP A 69 5.69 -12.23 -8.95
CA TRP A 69 4.49 -12.64 -8.24
C TRP A 69 4.72 -13.95 -7.48
N VAL A 70 4.30 -13.96 -6.21
CA VAL A 70 4.36 -15.12 -5.31
C VAL A 70 2.95 -15.64 -5.06
N ILE A 71 2.03 -14.74 -4.70
CA ILE A 71 0.59 -15.04 -4.57
C ILE A 71 -0.19 -13.95 -5.30
N ALA A 72 -0.98 -14.36 -6.28
CA ALA A 72 -1.96 -13.52 -6.96
C ALA A 72 -3.01 -14.42 -7.62
N GLY A 73 -4.28 -14.18 -7.40
CA GLY A 73 -5.32 -14.99 -8.02
C GLY A 73 -6.74 -14.53 -7.70
N LYS A 74 -7.69 -15.03 -8.48
CA LYS A 74 -9.12 -14.66 -8.35
C LYS A 74 -9.75 -15.12 -7.03
N ASN A 75 -9.20 -16.15 -6.41
CA ASN A 75 -9.78 -16.80 -5.23
C ASN A 75 -9.03 -16.49 -3.93
N THR A 76 -8.10 -15.54 -3.96
CA THR A 76 -7.38 -15.10 -2.77
C THR A 76 -7.44 -13.59 -2.64
N PRO A 77 -7.75 -13.07 -1.46
CA PRO A 77 -7.65 -11.64 -1.18
C PRO A 77 -6.20 -11.20 -0.91
N VAL A 78 -5.26 -12.13 -0.88
CA VAL A 78 -3.86 -11.88 -0.59
C VAL A 78 -3.09 -11.64 -1.87
N LEU A 79 -2.30 -10.57 -1.90
CA LEU A 79 -1.31 -10.31 -2.94
C LEU A 79 0.08 -10.32 -2.32
N ILE A 80 0.98 -11.12 -2.87
CA ILE A 80 2.39 -11.15 -2.49
C ILE A 80 3.23 -11.08 -3.75
N TYR A 81 4.16 -10.15 -3.79
CA TYR A 81 5.13 -10.04 -4.87
C TYR A 81 6.43 -9.44 -4.39
N LYS A 82 7.50 -9.75 -5.10
CA LYS A 82 8.84 -9.22 -4.86
C LYS A 82 9.21 -8.20 -5.91
N LYS A 83 9.92 -7.19 -5.47
CA LYS A 83 10.60 -6.19 -6.29
C LYS A 83 12.04 -6.13 -5.82
N GLU A 84 12.93 -6.75 -6.58
CA GLU A 84 14.32 -6.95 -6.11
C GLU A 84 14.36 -7.62 -4.75
N ASP A 85 14.88 -6.97 -3.73
CA ASP A 85 14.98 -7.44 -2.34
C ASP A 85 13.76 -7.08 -1.48
N ILE A 86 12.83 -6.26 -1.98
CA ILE A 86 11.61 -5.90 -1.25
C ILE A 86 10.49 -6.91 -1.53
N THR A 87 9.83 -7.38 -0.48
CA THR A 87 8.62 -8.19 -0.53
C THR A 87 7.42 -7.35 -0.10
N VAL A 88 6.42 -7.25 -0.97
CA VAL A 88 5.15 -6.56 -0.69
C VAL A 88 4.08 -7.60 -0.40
N ILE A 89 3.39 -7.45 0.73
CA ILE A 89 2.31 -8.32 1.18
C ILE A 89 1.08 -7.45 1.43
N ILE A 90 -0.05 -7.78 0.80
CA ILE A 90 -1.29 -6.99 0.91
C ILE A 90 -2.44 -7.94 1.23
N ASN A 91 -3.22 -7.60 2.25
CA ASN A 91 -4.53 -8.17 2.49
C ASN A 91 -5.61 -7.25 1.88
N ASN A 92 -6.22 -7.67 0.79
CA ASN A 92 -7.27 -6.92 0.09
C ASN A 92 -8.68 -7.39 0.51
N SER A 93 -8.86 -7.73 1.80
CA SER A 93 -10.15 -8.08 2.38
C SER A 93 -10.43 -7.28 3.65
N LYS A 94 -11.67 -7.31 4.12
CA LYS A 94 -12.06 -6.72 5.41
C LYS A 94 -11.62 -7.57 6.60
N GLU A 95 -11.40 -8.86 6.37
CA GLU A 95 -11.12 -9.83 7.42
C GLU A 95 -9.63 -9.87 7.74
N GLU A 96 -9.34 -10.26 8.97
CA GLU A 96 -7.98 -10.57 9.38
C GLU A 96 -7.55 -11.91 8.76
N ILE A 97 -6.35 -11.97 8.23
CA ILE A 97 -5.80 -13.15 7.57
C ILE A 97 -4.45 -13.52 8.15
N VAL A 98 -4.25 -14.82 8.37
CA VAL A 98 -2.94 -15.40 8.70
C VAL A 98 -2.35 -16.00 7.42
N ILE A 99 -1.20 -15.50 7.03
CA ILE A 99 -0.49 -15.92 5.81
C ILE A 99 0.70 -16.74 6.22
N PRO A 100 0.73 -18.06 5.94
CA PRO A 100 1.91 -18.87 6.17
C PRO A 100 3.04 -18.43 5.24
N PHE A 101 4.25 -18.32 5.77
CA PHE A 101 5.41 -18.01 4.95
C PHE A 101 5.88 -19.23 4.18
N MET A 102 6.28 -19.01 2.94
CA MET A 102 7.11 -19.95 2.21
C MET A 102 8.50 -20.00 2.81
N ASP A 103 9.25 -21.07 2.57
CA ASP A 103 10.54 -21.33 3.19
C ASP A 103 11.56 -20.19 3.07
N GLU A 104 11.45 -19.42 1.99
CA GLU A 104 12.32 -18.26 1.76
C GLU A 104 12.15 -17.09 2.77
N LEU A 105 10.98 -16.99 3.42
CA LEU A 105 10.67 -15.90 4.36
C LEU A 105 10.60 -16.37 5.82
N LYS A 106 10.61 -17.66 6.06
CA LYS A 106 10.54 -18.22 7.42
C LYS A 106 11.81 -17.92 8.23
N ASN A 107 11.60 -17.62 9.51
CA ASN A 107 12.65 -17.45 10.51
C ASN A 107 13.69 -16.39 10.12
N ARG A 108 13.26 -15.32 9.47
CA ARG A 108 14.08 -14.17 9.09
C ARG A 108 13.67 -12.92 9.85
N LYS A 109 14.61 -12.01 9.97
CA LYS A 109 14.32 -10.63 10.35
C LYS A 109 14.12 -9.83 9.06
N ALA A 110 13.13 -8.97 9.06
CA ALA A 110 12.86 -8.03 7.98
C ALA A 110 12.61 -6.64 8.56
N PHE A 111 12.80 -5.63 7.74
CA PHE A 111 12.47 -4.26 8.09
C PHE A 111 11.23 -3.84 7.29
N ASP A 112 10.13 -3.50 7.99
CA ASP A 112 8.96 -2.90 7.33
C ASP A 112 9.26 -1.44 7.00
N VAL A 113 9.55 -1.18 5.74
CA VAL A 113 9.95 0.16 5.27
C VAL A 113 8.82 1.19 5.31
N PHE A 114 7.56 0.74 5.42
CA PHE A 114 6.43 1.65 5.58
C PHE A 114 6.23 2.04 7.05
N ASN A 115 6.31 1.10 7.97
CA ASN A 115 6.14 1.37 9.40
C ASN A 115 7.45 1.71 10.11
N GLU A 116 8.59 1.56 9.42
CA GLU A 116 9.94 1.83 9.95
C GLU A 116 10.24 0.98 11.20
N GLU A 117 9.87 -0.29 11.16
CA GLU A 117 10.00 -1.23 12.26
C GLU A 117 10.66 -2.54 11.84
N ASN A 118 11.40 -3.17 12.76
CA ASN A 118 11.92 -4.51 12.58
C ASN A 118 10.85 -5.54 12.91
N ILE A 119 10.69 -6.55 12.05
CA ILE A 119 9.72 -7.62 12.20
C ILE A 119 10.45 -8.96 12.20
N ASP A 120 10.15 -9.80 13.18
CA ASP A 120 10.58 -11.20 13.20
C ASP A 120 9.56 -12.04 12.41
N LEU A 121 9.96 -12.48 11.23
CA LEU A 121 9.17 -13.37 10.38
C LEU A 121 9.35 -14.81 10.88
N LYS A 122 8.39 -15.28 11.66
CA LYS A 122 8.36 -16.68 12.16
C LYS A 122 7.83 -17.61 11.05
N GLU A 123 6.79 -18.38 11.32
CA GLU A 123 6.16 -19.29 10.35
C GLU A 123 5.05 -18.65 9.54
N SER A 124 4.49 -17.56 10.03
CA SER A 124 3.38 -16.84 9.38
C SER A 124 3.38 -15.36 9.75
N ILE A 125 2.67 -14.57 8.97
CA ILE A 125 2.34 -13.19 9.27
C ILE A 125 0.84 -13.01 9.36
N LYS A 126 0.39 -12.23 10.34
CA LYS A 126 -1.00 -11.87 10.55
C LYS A 126 -1.21 -10.45 10.06
N LEU A 127 -2.17 -10.27 9.17
CA LEU A 127 -2.58 -8.96 8.66
C LEU A 127 -4.05 -8.69 8.98
N LYS A 128 -4.32 -7.53 9.53
CA LYS A 128 -5.69 -7.02 9.69
C LYS A 128 -6.34 -6.77 8.32
N GLY A 129 -7.64 -6.51 8.33
CA GLY A 129 -8.34 -6.12 7.11
C GLY A 129 -7.70 -4.87 6.46
N TYR A 130 -7.43 -4.96 5.16
CA TYR A 130 -6.76 -3.92 4.34
C TYR A 130 -5.35 -3.53 4.79
N GLU A 131 -4.74 -4.31 5.68
CA GLU A 131 -3.35 -4.09 6.06
C GLU A 131 -2.38 -4.57 4.98
N PHE A 132 -1.23 -3.94 4.92
CA PHE A 132 -0.12 -4.33 4.06
C PHE A 132 1.21 -4.21 4.78
N LYS A 133 2.22 -4.91 4.27
CA LYS A 133 3.61 -4.81 4.70
C LYS A 133 4.52 -4.66 3.48
N VAL A 134 5.59 -3.90 3.65
CA VAL A 134 6.63 -3.70 2.64
C VAL A 134 7.96 -4.02 3.30
N LEU A 135 8.45 -5.22 3.07
CA LEU A 135 9.54 -5.85 3.81
C LEU A 135 10.84 -5.85 3.01
N LEU A 136 11.90 -5.30 3.60
CA LEU A 136 13.29 -5.32 3.15
C LEU A 136 14.12 -6.32 3.97
#